data_1f8d12f43e0863d299609afec394cf0a
#
_entry.id   1f8d12f43e0863d299609afec394cf0a
#
_cell.length_a   1.000
_cell.length_b   1.000
_cell.length_c   1.000
_cell.angle_alpha   90.00
_cell.angle_beta   90.00
_cell.angle_gamma   90.00
#
_symmetry.space_group_name_H-M   'P 1'
#
loop_
_entity.id
_entity.type
_entity.pdbx_description
1 polymer ?
#
loop_
_entity_poly.entity_id
_entity_poly.type
_entity_poly.pdbx_seq_one_letter_code
_entity_poly.pdbx_strand_id
1 'polypeptide(L)'
;MSDYEDVCALVPTRNEAKTIADVIDGLYDVGIGHVLVVDGNSEDETREVADERGAEVIEQSGSGKGQAVREGVAHIEESYVLLLDGDATNPPEQAPRLLDPLVSGAAEHVVGDRTADMQPGAMTKLNQVGNRLINRAFDRIHGEDYGDILSGYRAFTRDSFEQMFLSAEGFGIETEMAVECARHNIPVEVVPTTYRARPEGSETNLHPISDGARIIFTLYSLAKTSNPLFYFGSVGTVFGVGGVALASYVGYDWFAKGISHEALTMVAGVLLLLGVQLVMFGVVADIVVSLHREQRQRIDRLREQ
;
A
#
# COMPACT_ATOMS: atom_id res chain seq x y z
N MET A 1 30.73 -7.98 14.70
CA MET A 1 29.45 -7.29 15.02
C MET A 1 28.65 -7.40 13.76
N SER A 2 27.44 -7.89 13.81
CA SER A 2 26.58 -7.92 12.60
C SER A 2 26.19 -6.48 12.29
N ASP A 3 26.16 -6.12 10.99
CA ASP A 3 25.77 -4.77 10.57
C ASP A 3 24.27 -4.48 10.87
N TYR A 4 23.52 -5.48 11.41
CA TYR A 4 22.07 -5.44 11.63
C TYR A 4 21.66 -5.70 13.11
N GLU A 5 22.49 -5.26 14.08
CA GLU A 5 22.18 -5.42 15.53
C GLU A 5 20.92 -4.63 15.95
N ASP A 6 20.60 -3.52 15.28
CA ASP A 6 19.45 -2.65 15.55
C ASP A 6 18.31 -2.87 14.52
N VAL A 7 18.17 -4.12 14.05
CA VAL A 7 17.15 -4.54 13.08
C VAL A 7 16.31 -5.66 13.65
N CYS A 8 14.99 -5.51 13.63
CA CYS A 8 14.04 -6.59 13.85
C CYS A 8 13.38 -7.00 12.53
N ALA A 9 13.37 -8.31 12.24
CA ALA A 9 12.58 -8.85 11.15
C ALA A 9 11.16 -9.18 11.64
N LEU A 10 10.17 -8.49 11.12
CA LEU A 10 8.75 -8.67 11.42
C LEU A 10 8.11 -9.59 10.40
N VAL A 11 7.60 -10.73 10.85
CA VAL A 11 7.01 -11.77 10.01
C VAL A 11 5.54 -12.01 10.42
N PRO A 12 4.58 -11.26 9.85
CA PRO A 12 3.18 -11.60 10.01
C PRO A 12 2.88 -12.92 9.28
N THR A 13 2.27 -13.87 9.97
CA THR A 13 2.08 -15.22 9.43
C THR A 13 0.73 -15.81 9.81
N ARG A 14 0.22 -16.72 8.96
CA ARG A 14 -0.97 -17.51 9.25
C ARG A 14 -0.99 -18.80 8.42
N ASN A 15 -0.92 -19.94 9.09
CA ASN A 15 -0.92 -21.28 8.48
C ASN A 15 0.25 -21.47 7.50
N GLU A 16 1.47 -21.15 7.94
CA GLU A 16 2.71 -21.22 7.16
C GLU A 16 3.74 -22.21 7.78
N ALA A 17 3.26 -23.26 8.49
CA ALA A 17 4.14 -24.24 9.17
C ALA A 17 5.19 -24.87 8.25
N LYS A 18 4.92 -24.93 6.93
CA LYS A 18 5.83 -25.54 5.93
C LYS A 18 7.00 -24.64 5.53
N THR A 19 6.87 -23.33 5.70
CA THR A 19 7.78 -22.33 5.13
C THR A 19 8.44 -21.45 6.17
N ILE A 20 7.78 -21.28 7.32
CA ILE A 20 8.24 -20.34 8.36
C ILE A 20 9.65 -20.69 8.89
N ALA A 21 10.00 -21.97 8.98
CA ALA A 21 11.33 -22.40 9.40
C ALA A 21 12.44 -21.89 8.45
N ASP A 22 12.24 -22.09 7.13
CA ASP A 22 13.22 -21.66 6.11
C ASP A 22 13.35 -20.12 6.09
N VAL A 23 12.25 -19.38 6.34
CA VAL A 23 12.27 -17.92 6.44
C VAL A 23 13.09 -17.47 7.65
N ILE A 24 12.85 -18.04 8.82
CA ILE A 24 13.56 -17.67 10.07
C ILE A 24 15.04 -18.02 9.94
N ASP A 25 15.37 -19.24 9.50
CA ASP A 25 16.76 -19.69 9.34
C ASP A 25 17.50 -18.76 8.35
N GLY A 26 16.88 -18.42 7.22
CA GLY A 26 17.46 -17.50 6.24
C GLY A 26 17.68 -16.08 6.76
N LEU A 27 16.84 -15.58 7.68
CA LEU A 27 17.03 -14.28 8.35
C LEU A 27 18.22 -14.31 9.31
N TYR A 28 18.38 -15.39 10.07
CA TYR A 28 19.56 -15.57 10.94
C TYR A 28 20.84 -15.72 10.13
N ASP A 29 20.80 -16.43 8.99
CA ASP A 29 21.95 -16.61 8.10
C ASP A 29 22.48 -15.29 7.51
N VAL A 30 21.61 -14.29 7.30
CA VAL A 30 22.05 -12.95 6.86
C VAL A 30 22.44 -12.01 8.00
N GLY A 31 22.40 -12.49 9.25
CA GLY A 31 22.90 -11.78 10.42
C GLY A 31 21.86 -10.91 11.16
N ILE A 32 20.58 -11.07 10.88
CA ILE A 32 19.50 -10.45 11.65
C ILE A 32 19.30 -11.29 12.92
N GLY A 33 19.56 -10.69 14.08
CA GLY A 33 19.53 -11.41 15.36
C GLY A 33 18.16 -11.49 16.01
N HIS A 34 17.24 -10.59 15.67
CA HIS A 34 15.88 -10.55 16.22
C HIS A 34 14.84 -10.79 15.13
N VAL A 35 14.04 -11.85 15.28
CA VAL A 35 12.93 -12.21 14.40
C VAL A 35 11.67 -12.27 15.25
N LEU A 36 10.71 -11.38 14.95
CA LEU A 36 9.38 -11.33 15.58
C LEU A 36 8.34 -11.90 14.64
N VAL A 37 7.74 -13.02 15.02
CA VAL A 37 6.62 -13.64 14.31
C VAL A 37 5.31 -13.19 14.96
N VAL A 38 4.43 -12.59 14.17
CA VAL A 38 3.07 -12.22 14.61
C VAL A 38 2.09 -13.19 14.01
N ASP A 39 1.60 -14.12 14.83
CA ASP A 39 0.71 -15.18 14.39
C ASP A 39 -0.75 -14.74 14.32
N GLY A 40 -1.33 -14.84 13.15
CA GLY A 40 -2.71 -14.49 12.82
C GLY A 40 -3.73 -15.59 13.18
N ASN A 41 -3.60 -16.23 14.33
CA ASN A 41 -4.42 -17.35 14.80
C ASN A 41 -4.31 -18.57 13.87
N SER A 42 -3.09 -19.06 13.66
CA SER A 42 -2.84 -20.29 12.90
C SER A 42 -3.50 -21.51 13.53
N GLU A 43 -4.01 -22.39 12.68
CA GLU A 43 -4.64 -23.67 13.07
C GLU A 43 -3.68 -24.86 12.88
N ASP A 44 -2.51 -24.60 12.29
CA ASP A 44 -1.42 -25.56 12.09
C ASP A 44 -0.26 -25.34 13.08
N GLU A 45 0.86 -26.02 12.90
CA GLU A 45 2.04 -25.98 13.77
C GLU A 45 2.94 -24.73 13.54
N THR A 46 2.42 -23.64 12.93
CA THR A 46 3.22 -22.47 12.57
C THR A 46 3.92 -21.84 13.78
N ARG A 47 3.22 -21.69 14.91
CA ARG A 47 3.74 -21.06 16.13
C ARG A 47 4.84 -21.91 16.76
N GLU A 48 4.57 -23.21 16.88
CA GLU A 48 5.49 -24.17 17.46
C GLU A 48 6.80 -24.23 16.65
N VAL A 49 6.68 -24.27 15.32
CA VAL A 49 7.84 -24.28 14.43
C VAL A 49 8.65 -22.99 14.55
N ALA A 50 7.98 -21.83 14.63
CA ALA A 50 8.66 -20.55 14.78
C ALA A 50 9.41 -20.43 16.12
N ASP A 51 8.78 -20.83 17.22
CA ASP A 51 9.37 -20.85 18.57
C ASP A 51 10.57 -21.81 18.64
N GLU A 52 10.45 -23.02 18.07
CA GLU A 52 11.55 -24.01 17.98
C GLU A 52 12.76 -23.48 17.20
N ARG A 53 12.58 -22.54 16.27
CA ARG A 53 13.64 -21.88 15.53
C ARG A 53 14.24 -20.66 16.27
N GLY A 54 13.73 -20.34 17.46
CA GLY A 54 14.22 -19.26 18.30
C GLY A 54 13.68 -17.87 17.94
N ALA A 55 12.65 -17.79 17.11
CA ALA A 55 11.96 -16.53 16.89
C ALA A 55 11.09 -16.16 18.10
N GLU A 56 10.95 -14.87 18.36
CA GLU A 56 9.93 -14.39 19.28
C GLU A 56 8.55 -14.52 18.62
N VAL A 57 7.59 -15.14 19.31
CA VAL A 57 6.25 -15.37 18.76
C VAL A 57 5.20 -14.67 19.62
N ILE A 58 4.40 -13.80 18.97
CA ILE A 58 3.23 -13.18 19.61
C ILE A 58 1.96 -13.55 18.86
N GLU A 59 0.86 -13.77 19.61
CA GLU A 59 -0.46 -13.99 19.02
C GLU A 59 -1.12 -12.65 18.72
N GLN A 60 -1.65 -12.50 17.52
CA GLN A 60 -2.40 -11.33 17.11
C GLN A 60 -3.71 -11.21 17.90
N SER A 61 -4.02 -10.02 18.43
CA SER A 61 -5.23 -9.79 19.24
C SER A 61 -6.54 -9.79 18.44
N GLY A 62 -6.45 -9.66 17.10
CA GLY A 62 -7.60 -9.61 16.21
C GLY A 62 -7.39 -10.40 14.94
N SER A 63 -7.51 -9.75 13.77
CA SER A 63 -7.38 -10.45 12.50
C SER A 63 -6.85 -9.54 11.37
N GLY A 64 -6.14 -10.18 10.42
CA GLY A 64 -5.66 -9.57 9.19
C GLY A 64 -4.26 -8.98 9.30
N LYS A 65 -3.54 -9.03 8.17
CA LYS A 65 -2.12 -8.66 8.07
C LYS A 65 -1.83 -7.24 8.57
N GLY A 66 -2.70 -6.28 8.27
CA GLY A 66 -2.49 -4.89 8.67
C GLY A 66 -2.48 -4.70 10.18
N GLN A 67 -3.34 -5.41 10.90
CA GLN A 67 -3.31 -5.40 12.37
C GLN A 67 -2.04 -6.07 12.89
N ALA A 68 -1.67 -7.25 12.35
CA ALA A 68 -0.45 -7.96 12.73
C ALA A 68 0.80 -7.08 12.59
N VAL A 69 0.91 -6.32 11.49
CA VAL A 69 2.03 -5.39 11.27
C VAL A 69 2.04 -4.29 12.31
N ARG A 70 0.88 -3.65 12.62
CA ARG A 70 0.82 -2.58 13.63
C ARG A 70 1.13 -3.09 15.04
N GLU A 71 0.62 -4.25 15.40
CA GLU A 71 0.91 -4.87 16.70
C GLU A 71 2.38 -5.26 16.80
N GLY A 72 2.95 -5.84 15.75
CA GLY A 72 4.36 -6.19 15.72
C GLY A 72 5.26 -4.97 15.86
N VAL A 73 5.05 -3.90 15.08
CA VAL A 73 5.86 -2.68 15.20
C VAL A 73 5.74 -2.04 16.58
N ALA A 74 4.56 -2.07 17.20
CA ALA A 74 4.39 -1.56 18.56
C ALA A 74 5.16 -2.37 19.62
N HIS A 75 5.54 -3.61 19.31
CA HIS A 75 6.31 -4.51 20.18
C HIS A 75 7.83 -4.41 19.98
N ILE A 76 8.27 -3.89 18.82
CA ILE A 76 9.67 -3.76 18.41
C ILE A 76 10.31 -2.55 19.08
N GLU A 77 11.53 -2.73 19.64
CA GLU A 77 12.33 -1.66 20.24
C GLU A 77 13.42 -1.14 19.28
N GLU A 78 13.85 -1.95 18.31
CA GLU A 78 14.87 -1.63 17.32
C GLU A 78 14.45 -0.46 16.41
N SER A 79 15.44 0.27 15.90
CA SER A 79 15.22 1.44 15.04
C SER A 79 14.80 1.05 13.63
N TYR A 80 15.17 -0.13 13.17
CA TYR A 80 14.90 -0.61 11.80
C TYR A 80 14.03 -1.86 11.81
N VAL A 81 13.03 -1.87 10.95
CA VAL A 81 12.12 -3.01 10.79
C VAL A 81 12.22 -3.53 9.36
N LEU A 82 12.50 -4.83 9.23
CA LEU A 82 12.37 -5.56 7.98
C LEU A 82 11.05 -6.33 8.00
N LEU A 83 10.13 -5.99 7.13
CA LEU A 83 8.83 -6.67 6.97
C LEU A 83 8.91 -7.66 5.81
N LEU A 84 8.56 -8.93 6.06
CA LEU A 84 8.40 -9.93 5.01
C LEU A 84 7.36 -10.98 5.40
N ASP A 85 6.80 -11.67 4.39
CA ASP A 85 5.79 -12.71 4.61
C ASP A 85 6.43 -14.06 4.98
N GLY A 86 5.75 -14.87 5.81
CA GLY A 86 6.21 -16.20 6.25
C GLY A 86 6.11 -17.31 5.20
N ASP A 87 5.66 -16.98 3.97
CA ASP A 87 5.36 -17.93 2.89
C ASP A 87 6.54 -18.30 1.97
N ALA A 88 7.76 -17.84 2.31
CA ALA A 88 9.02 -18.03 1.57
C ALA A 88 9.00 -17.50 0.12
N THR A 89 8.03 -16.67 -0.26
CA THR A 89 8.01 -16.05 -1.59
C THR A 89 9.03 -14.93 -1.72
N ASN A 90 9.39 -14.29 -0.61
CA ASN A 90 10.41 -13.27 -0.51
C ASN A 90 11.70 -13.88 0.04
N PRO A 91 12.81 -13.88 -0.74
CA PRO A 91 14.07 -14.50 -0.31
C PRO A 91 14.72 -13.75 0.85
N PRO A 92 14.88 -14.35 2.06
CA PRO A 92 15.54 -13.69 3.19
C PRO A 92 16.98 -13.25 2.88
N GLU A 93 17.70 -13.95 2.03
CA GLU A 93 19.05 -13.61 1.60
C GLU A 93 19.16 -12.27 0.84
N GLN A 94 18.04 -11.68 0.44
CA GLN A 94 18.01 -10.35 -0.16
C GLN A 94 17.71 -9.23 0.83
N ALA A 95 17.49 -9.55 2.11
CA ALA A 95 17.26 -8.56 3.17
C ALA A 95 18.32 -7.45 3.22
N PRO A 96 19.63 -7.72 3.05
CA PRO A 96 20.64 -6.67 2.99
C PRO A 96 20.36 -5.57 1.97
N ARG A 97 19.80 -5.92 0.81
CA ARG A 97 19.46 -4.91 -0.23
C ARG A 97 18.42 -3.90 0.23
N LEU A 98 17.50 -4.32 1.12
CA LEU A 98 16.47 -3.44 1.68
C LEU A 98 17.00 -2.68 2.90
N LEU A 99 17.91 -3.28 3.67
CA LEU A 99 18.42 -2.70 4.91
C LEU A 99 19.54 -1.69 4.67
N ASP A 100 20.43 -1.93 3.70
CA ASP A 100 21.57 -1.06 3.43
C ASP A 100 21.21 0.41 3.20
N PRO A 101 20.15 0.75 2.41
CA PRO A 101 19.72 2.13 2.25
C PRO A 101 19.22 2.78 3.55
N LEU A 102 18.59 2.01 4.44
CA LEU A 102 18.12 2.50 5.74
C LEU A 102 19.30 2.76 6.70
N VAL A 103 20.17 1.76 6.86
CA VAL A 103 21.30 1.84 7.80
C VAL A 103 22.27 2.95 7.36
N SER A 104 22.43 3.17 6.05
CA SER A 104 23.24 4.29 5.53
C SER A 104 22.55 5.66 5.65
N GLY A 105 21.27 5.72 6.00
CA GLY A 105 20.48 6.94 6.06
C GLY A 105 20.09 7.52 4.69
N ALA A 106 20.21 6.73 3.61
CA ALA A 106 19.81 7.15 2.26
C ALA A 106 18.28 7.16 2.08
N ALA A 107 17.57 6.29 2.81
CA ALA A 107 16.11 6.20 2.81
C ALA A 107 15.59 5.98 4.24
N GLU A 108 14.32 6.30 4.46
CA GLU A 108 13.58 5.96 5.67
C GLU A 108 12.58 4.83 5.43
N HIS A 109 12.28 4.53 4.17
CA HIS A 109 11.42 3.43 3.74
C HIS A 109 11.97 2.82 2.46
N VAL A 110 12.04 1.49 2.40
CA VAL A 110 12.52 0.75 1.22
C VAL A 110 11.46 -0.24 0.78
N VAL A 111 11.17 -0.25 -0.52
CA VAL A 111 10.19 -1.16 -1.14
C VAL A 111 10.92 -2.15 -2.03
N GLY A 112 10.74 -3.45 -1.79
CA GLY A 112 11.22 -4.50 -2.67
C GLY A 112 10.29 -4.65 -3.89
N ASP A 113 10.77 -4.31 -5.08
CA ASP A 113 10.01 -4.49 -6.33
C ASP A 113 10.09 -5.95 -6.80
N ARG A 114 9.01 -6.70 -6.55
CA ARG A 114 8.84 -8.11 -6.96
C ARG A 114 8.66 -8.28 -8.47
N THR A 115 8.32 -7.18 -9.18
CA THR A 115 8.05 -7.23 -10.62
C THR A 115 9.32 -7.26 -11.45
N ALA A 116 10.45 -6.86 -10.86
CA ALA A 116 11.75 -6.78 -11.51
C ALA A 116 12.36 -8.17 -11.81
N ASP A 117 12.17 -9.15 -10.89
CA ASP A 117 12.69 -10.53 -11.05
C ASP A 117 11.67 -11.53 -10.50
N MET A 118 10.68 -11.88 -11.31
CA MET A 118 9.60 -12.77 -10.92
C MET A 118 9.79 -14.17 -11.53
N GLN A 119 9.83 -15.19 -10.67
CA GLN A 119 9.90 -16.56 -11.13
C GLN A 119 8.64 -16.99 -11.89
N PRO A 120 8.75 -17.89 -12.89
CA PRO A 120 7.60 -18.45 -13.58
C PRO A 120 6.62 -19.11 -12.60
N GLY A 121 5.34 -18.70 -12.64
CA GLY A 121 4.32 -19.24 -11.75
C GLY A 121 4.17 -18.55 -10.39
N ALA A 122 5.07 -17.65 -10.01
CA ALA A 122 5.00 -16.93 -8.73
C ALA A 122 3.74 -16.06 -8.60
N MET A 123 3.26 -15.51 -9.70
CA MET A 123 2.05 -14.70 -9.73
C MET A 123 1.18 -15.02 -10.96
N THR A 124 -0.13 -15.13 -10.77
CA THR A 124 -1.07 -15.32 -11.89
C THR A 124 -1.07 -14.10 -12.83
N LYS A 125 -1.39 -14.31 -14.11
CA LYS A 125 -1.49 -13.20 -15.09
C LYS A 125 -2.51 -12.14 -14.66
N LEU A 126 -3.61 -12.57 -14.02
CA LEU A 126 -4.63 -11.66 -13.51
C LEU A 126 -4.05 -10.74 -12.42
N ASN A 127 -3.33 -11.32 -11.45
CA ASN A 127 -2.68 -10.56 -10.38
C ASN A 127 -1.60 -9.62 -10.93
N GLN A 128 -0.83 -10.05 -11.94
CA GLN A 128 0.17 -9.17 -12.59
C GLN A 128 -0.47 -7.96 -13.28
N VAL A 129 -1.61 -8.16 -13.96
CA VAL A 129 -2.35 -7.05 -14.58
C VAL A 129 -2.94 -6.14 -13.51
N GLY A 130 -3.54 -6.71 -12.47
CA GLY A 130 -4.07 -5.97 -11.33
C GLY A 130 -3.01 -5.14 -10.62
N ASN A 131 -1.85 -5.74 -10.34
CA ASN A 131 -0.71 -5.05 -9.73
C ASN A 131 -0.25 -3.84 -10.57
N ARG A 132 -0.03 -4.04 -11.89
CA ARG A 132 0.32 -2.92 -12.79
C ARG A 132 -0.73 -1.81 -12.82
N LEU A 133 -2.02 -2.17 -12.78
CA LEU A 133 -3.09 -1.18 -12.79
C LEU A 133 -3.10 -0.36 -11.50
N ILE A 134 -2.91 -1.02 -10.36
CA ILE A 134 -2.88 -0.38 -9.03
C ILE A 134 -1.65 0.53 -8.91
N ASN A 135 -0.46 0.08 -9.31
CA ASN A 135 0.75 0.90 -9.30
C ASN A 135 0.59 2.13 -10.21
N ARG A 136 0.09 1.99 -11.44
CA ARG A 136 -0.19 3.14 -12.31
C ARG A 136 -1.23 4.11 -11.76
N ALA A 137 -2.23 3.59 -11.05
CA ALA A 137 -3.22 4.44 -10.40
C ALA A 137 -2.57 5.24 -9.26
N PHE A 138 -1.70 4.59 -8.46
CA PHE A 138 -0.93 5.25 -7.43
C PHE A 138 -0.04 6.37 -7.99
N ASP A 139 0.79 6.06 -9.00
CA ASP A 139 1.68 7.03 -9.66
C ASP A 139 0.89 8.25 -10.15
N ARG A 140 -0.26 8.01 -10.77
CA ARG A 140 -1.09 9.08 -11.32
C ARG A 140 -1.77 9.93 -10.25
N ILE A 141 -2.14 9.33 -9.11
CA ILE A 141 -2.82 10.00 -8.01
C ILE A 141 -1.82 10.77 -7.14
N HIS A 142 -0.67 10.17 -6.84
CA HIS A 142 0.28 10.68 -5.87
C HIS A 142 1.50 11.37 -6.51
N GLY A 143 1.77 11.10 -7.79
CA GLY A 143 2.90 11.67 -8.53
C GLY A 143 4.25 11.03 -8.20
N GLU A 144 4.23 9.89 -7.50
CA GLU A 144 5.40 9.14 -7.04
C GLU A 144 5.40 7.74 -7.66
N ASP A 145 6.57 7.23 -8.03
CA ASP A 145 6.75 5.86 -8.52
C ASP A 145 7.51 5.02 -7.48
N TYR A 146 6.77 4.22 -6.74
CA TYR A 146 7.33 3.30 -5.74
C TYR A 146 7.40 1.86 -6.25
N GLY A 147 7.41 1.64 -7.54
CA GLY A 147 7.57 0.34 -8.19
C GLY A 147 6.42 -0.61 -7.89
N ASP A 148 6.51 -1.37 -6.81
CA ASP A 148 5.50 -2.33 -6.37
C ASP A 148 4.89 -1.97 -5.01
N ILE A 149 3.88 -1.07 -4.99
CA ILE A 149 3.23 -0.64 -3.74
C ILE A 149 2.49 -1.75 -2.99
N LEU A 150 2.26 -2.89 -3.63
CA LEU A 150 1.63 -4.07 -3.04
C LEU A 150 2.64 -5.07 -2.48
N SER A 151 3.94 -4.76 -2.56
CA SER A 151 4.97 -5.62 -2.00
C SER A 151 4.91 -5.63 -0.48
N GLY A 152 4.85 -6.82 0.11
CA GLY A 152 5.02 -7.03 1.54
C GLY A 152 6.49 -7.10 1.97
N TYR A 153 7.44 -7.15 1.03
CA TYR A 153 8.86 -7.12 1.33
C TYR A 153 9.34 -5.68 1.39
N ARG A 154 9.46 -5.17 2.60
CA ARG A 154 9.78 -3.77 2.89
C ARG A 154 10.76 -3.66 4.04
N ALA A 155 11.49 -2.56 4.06
CA ALA A 155 12.21 -2.17 5.26
C ALA A 155 11.93 -0.69 5.56
N PHE A 156 11.87 -0.32 6.84
CA PHE A 156 11.55 1.06 7.24
C PHE A 156 12.11 1.38 8.62
N THR A 157 12.31 2.65 8.88
CA THR A 157 12.63 3.12 10.22
C THR A 157 11.37 3.11 11.09
N ARG A 158 11.49 2.74 12.37
CA ARG A 158 10.36 2.80 13.30
C ARG A 158 9.78 4.21 13.38
N ASP A 159 10.62 5.23 13.40
CA ASP A 159 10.22 6.64 13.43
C ASP A 159 9.37 7.04 12.22
N SER A 160 9.70 6.56 11.01
CA SER A 160 8.89 6.83 9.83
C SER A 160 7.52 6.14 9.91
N PHE A 161 7.47 4.92 10.44
CA PHE A 161 6.21 4.19 10.61
C PHE A 161 5.29 4.84 11.65
N GLU A 162 5.83 5.35 12.75
CA GLU A 162 5.06 6.04 13.80
C GLU A 162 4.41 7.35 13.30
N GLN A 163 4.92 7.93 12.21
CA GLN A 163 4.32 9.11 11.56
C GLN A 163 3.12 8.77 10.68
N MET A 164 2.91 7.50 10.36
CA MET A 164 1.86 7.05 9.46
C MET A 164 0.53 6.82 10.19
N PHE A 165 -0.57 7.18 9.55
CA PHE A 165 -1.92 6.88 10.03
C PHE A 165 -2.45 5.63 9.32
N LEU A 166 -2.13 4.46 9.87
CA LEU A 166 -2.48 3.17 9.31
C LEU A 166 -3.73 2.60 9.98
N SER A 167 -4.74 2.29 9.18
CA SER A 167 -6.04 1.79 9.63
C SER A 167 -6.45 0.47 8.97
N ALA A 168 -5.81 0.08 7.87
CA ALA A 168 -6.13 -1.15 7.16
C ALA A 168 -5.93 -2.39 8.06
N GLU A 169 -6.93 -3.26 8.07
CA GLU A 169 -6.87 -4.50 8.84
C GLU A 169 -6.23 -5.64 8.03
N GLY A 170 -6.37 -5.64 6.69
CA GLY A 170 -5.90 -6.71 5.79
C GLY A 170 -4.74 -6.30 4.89
N PHE A 171 -4.73 -6.84 3.67
CA PHE A 171 -3.72 -6.61 2.61
C PHE A 171 -3.71 -5.19 2.02
N GLY A 172 -4.43 -4.26 2.60
CA GLY A 172 -4.35 -2.83 2.22
C GLY A 172 -3.24 -2.08 2.95
N ILE A 173 -2.57 -2.70 3.93
CA ILE A 173 -1.56 -2.03 4.76
C ILE A 173 -0.37 -1.54 3.92
N GLU A 174 0.10 -2.32 2.97
CA GLU A 174 1.20 -1.94 2.08
C GLU A 174 0.83 -0.71 1.23
N THR A 175 -0.42 -0.67 0.77
CA THR A 175 -0.95 0.48 0.01
C THR A 175 -1.06 1.73 0.89
N GLU A 176 -1.56 1.58 2.13
CA GLU A 176 -1.62 2.71 3.09
C GLU A 176 -0.21 3.23 3.40
N MET A 177 0.76 2.35 3.66
CA MET A 177 2.15 2.74 3.89
C MET A 177 2.70 3.54 2.70
N ALA A 178 2.48 3.09 1.46
CA ALA A 178 2.93 3.82 0.27
C ALA A 178 2.26 5.22 0.18
N VAL A 179 0.95 5.31 0.44
CA VAL A 179 0.24 6.60 0.45
C VAL A 179 0.73 7.52 1.56
N GLU A 180 0.97 7.00 2.76
CA GLU A 180 1.49 7.80 3.87
C GLU A 180 2.93 8.24 3.62
N CYS A 181 3.78 7.41 2.99
CA CYS A 181 5.10 7.85 2.52
C CYS A 181 5.00 9.05 1.58
N ALA A 182 4.15 8.98 0.55
CA ALA A 182 3.95 10.08 -0.38
C ALA A 182 3.35 11.32 0.31
N ARG A 183 2.44 11.13 1.27
CA ARG A 183 1.78 12.20 2.02
C ARG A 183 2.72 12.95 2.95
N HIS A 184 3.62 12.23 3.60
CA HIS A 184 4.57 12.79 4.58
C HIS A 184 5.93 13.15 3.95
N ASN A 185 6.11 12.91 2.62
CA ASN A 185 7.37 13.04 1.89
C ASN A 185 8.50 12.23 2.55
N ILE A 186 8.18 11.02 3.05
CA ILE A 186 9.17 10.11 3.60
C ILE A 186 10.08 9.65 2.46
N PRO A 187 11.41 9.71 2.60
CA PRO A 187 12.33 9.24 1.57
C PRO A 187 12.16 7.75 1.31
N VAL A 188 11.74 7.38 0.09
CA VAL A 188 11.52 5.99 -0.33
C VAL A 188 12.56 5.59 -1.35
N GLU A 189 13.20 4.44 -1.14
CA GLU A 189 14.02 3.76 -2.14
C GLU A 189 13.34 2.49 -2.62
N VAL A 190 13.46 2.22 -3.94
CA VAL A 190 12.91 1.01 -4.55
C VAL A 190 14.05 0.11 -4.97
N VAL A 191 14.08 -1.12 -4.47
CA VAL A 191 15.13 -2.08 -4.80
C VAL A 191 14.55 -3.31 -5.50
N PRO A 192 15.18 -3.80 -6.58
CA PRO A 192 14.70 -5.00 -7.25
C PRO A 192 14.87 -6.22 -6.34
N THR A 193 13.81 -7.01 -6.20
CA THR A 193 13.81 -8.25 -5.44
C THR A 193 13.27 -9.39 -6.27
N THR A 194 13.74 -10.61 -5.98
CA THR A 194 13.21 -11.83 -6.59
C THR A 194 11.88 -12.19 -5.92
N TYR A 195 10.88 -12.57 -6.71
CA TYR A 195 9.64 -13.14 -6.21
C TYR A 195 9.55 -14.62 -6.58
N ARG A 196 9.59 -15.48 -5.57
CA ARG A 196 9.58 -16.94 -5.75
C ARG A 196 8.17 -17.49 -5.87
N ALA A 197 8.02 -18.59 -6.60
CA ALA A 197 6.79 -19.35 -6.55
C ALA A 197 6.62 -19.98 -5.16
N ARG A 198 5.40 -19.97 -4.63
CA ARG A 198 5.11 -20.67 -3.37
C ARG A 198 5.43 -22.14 -3.47
N PRO A 199 5.96 -22.76 -2.42
CA PRO A 199 6.12 -24.21 -2.36
C PRO A 199 4.78 -24.95 -2.56
N GLU A 200 4.82 -26.16 -3.13
CA GLU A 200 3.63 -26.98 -3.35
C GLU A 200 2.90 -27.26 -2.01
N GLY A 201 1.59 -27.00 -2.00
CA GLY A 201 0.72 -27.25 -0.85
C GLY A 201 0.65 -26.10 0.18
N SER A 202 1.23 -24.91 -0.12
CA SER A 202 0.91 -23.67 0.60
C SER A 202 -0.23 -22.95 -0.13
N GLU A 203 -1.28 -22.58 0.61
CA GLU A 203 -2.45 -21.90 0.05
C GLU A 203 -2.32 -20.39 0.21
N THR A 204 -2.86 -19.62 -0.74
CA THR A 204 -2.90 -18.17 -0.64
C THR A 204 -4.18 -17.72 0.04
N ASN A 205 -4.06 -16.85 1.03
CA ASN A 205 -5.20 -16.20 1.70
C ASN A 205 -5.74 -15.00 0.90
N LEU A 206 -5.14 -14.67 -0.27
CA LEU A 206 -5.52 -13.51 -1.09
C LEU A 206 -6.62 -13.90 -2.08
N HIS A 207 -7.72 -13.15 -2.04
CA HIS A 207 -8.83 -13.24 -3.00
C HIS A 207 -8.68 -12.15 -4.08
N PRO A 208 -8.21 -12.45 -5.30
CA PRO A 208 -7.75 -11.45 -6.28
C PRO A 208 -8.78 -10.38 -6.62
N ILE A 209 -10.07 -10.73 -6.72
CA ILE A 209 -11.12 -9.77 -7.12
C ILE A 209 -11.57 -8.91 -5.93
N SER A 210 -11.88 -9.53 -4.78
CA SER A 210 -12.38 -8.79 -3.62
C SER A 210 -11.30 -7.92 -2.99
N ASP A 211 -10.08 -8.45 -2.87
CA ASP A 211 -8.97 -7.69 -2.28
C ASP A 211 -8.46 -6.63 -3.25
N GLY A 212 -8.38 -6.93 -4.56
CA GLY A 212 -8.07 -5.95 -5.58
C GLY A 212 -9.06 -4.78 -5.62
N ALA A 213 -10.37 -5.05 -5.54
CA ALA A 213 -11.38 -4.01 -5.47
C ALA A 213 -11.26 -3.17 -4.19
N ARG A 214 -10.98 -3.82 -3.03
CA ARG A 214 -10.76 -3.14 -1.76
C ARG A 214 -9.54 -2.23 -1.83
N ILE A 215 -8.42 -2.69 -2.40
CA ILE A 215 -7.20 -1.90 -2.57
C ILE A 215 -7.46 -0.66 -3.44
N ILE A 216 -8.12 -0.83 -4.60
CA ILE A 216 -8.48 0.30 -5.48
C ILE A 216 -9.40 1.29 -4.75
N PHE A 217 -10.38 0.79 -3.99
CA PHE A 217 -11.27 1.64 -3.20
C PHE A 217 -10.51 2.39 -2.10
N THR A 218 -9.57 1.72 -1.40
CA THR A 218 -8.72 2.34 -0.40
C THR A 218 -7.88 3.45 -1.02
N LEU A 219 -7.18 3.17 -2.13
CA LEU A 219 -6.39 4.15 -2.88
C LEU A 219 -7.21 5.37 -3.29
N TYR A 220 -8.40 5.12 -3.85
CA TYR A 220 -9.31 6.19 -4.25
C TYR A 220 -9.81 7.00 -3.04
N SER A 221 -10.14 6.33 -1.93
CA SER A 221 -10.58 6.99 -0.71
C SER A 221 -9.49 7.85 -0.07
N LEU A 222 -8.24 7.36 -0.07
CA LEU A 222 -7.09 8.10 0.43
C LEU A 222 -6.75 9.32 -0.45
N ALA A 223 -7.05 9.25 -1.75
CA ALA A 223 -6.90 10.40 -2.66
C ALA A 223 -7.72 11.62 -2.20
N LYS A 224 -8.81 11.42 -1.44
CA LYS A 224 -9.60 12.53 -0.87
C LYS A 224 -8.77 13.48 -0.03
N THR A 225 -7.78 12.98 0.69
CA THR A 225 -6.93 13.75 1.60
C THR A 225 -5.56 14.08 1.02
N SER A 226 -5.05 13.27 0.08
CA SER A 226 -3.74 13.44 -0.53
C SER A 226 -3.78 14.18 -1.87
N ASN A 227 -4.81 13.94 -2.70
CA ASN A 227 -5.04 14.58 -3.99
C ASN A 227 -6.54 14.87 -4.21
N PRO A 228 -7.10 15.86 -3.47
CA PRO A 228 -8.53 16.16 -3.53
C PRO A 228 -9.01 16.56 -4.91
N LEU A 229 -8.16 17.24 -5.70
CA LEU A 229 -8.50 17.61 -7.07
C LEU A 229 -8.78 16.38 -7.94
N PHE A 230 -7.96 15.33 -7.82
CA PHE A 230 -8.21 14.06 -8.52
C PHE A 230 -9.51 13.41 -8.02
N TYR A 231 -9.72 13.34 -6.71
CA TYR A 231 -10.90 12.70 -6.11
C TYR A 231 -12.21 13.38 -6.54
N PHE A 232 -12.37 14.67 -6.26
CA PHE A 232 -13.59 15.41 -6.60
C PHE A 232 -13.68 15.71 -8.10
N GLY A 233 -12.57 15.97 -8.77
CA GLY A 233 -12.50 16.25 -10.19
C GLY A 233 -12.89 15.05 -11.05
N SER A 234 -12.53 13.82 -10.70
CA SER A 234 -12.92 12.61 -11.42
C SER A 234 -14.44 12.40 -11.38
N VAL A 235 -15.05 12.54 -10.20
CA VAL A 235 -16.52 12.46 -10.04
C VAL A 235 -17.19 13.60 -10.78
N GLY A 236 -16.68 14.84 -10.62
CA GLY A 236 -17.23 16.01 -11.31
C GLY A 236 -17.18 15.87 -12.84
N THR A 237 -16.10 15.28 -13.37
CA THR A 237 -15.97 15.00 -14.80
C THR A 237 -17.02 13.99 -15.29
N VAL A 238 -17.27 12.93 -14.54
CA VAL A 238 -18.32 11.94 -14.88
C VAL A 238 -19.68 12.60 -14.94
N PHE A 239 -20.06 13.41 -13.95
CA PHE A 239 -21.31 14.17 -13.97
C PHE A 239 -21.36 15.17 -15.12
N GLY A 240 -20.26 15.90 -15.37
CA GLY A 240 -20.18 16.87 -16.46
C GLY A 240 -20.34 16.22 -17.84
N VAL A 241 -19.61 15.14 -18.11
CA VAL A 241 -19.73 14.39 -19.37
C VAL A 241 -21.13 13.80 -19.54
N GLY A 242 -21.70 13.21 -18.47
CA GLY A 242 -23.06 12.71 -18.48
C GLY A 242 -24.09 13.82 -18.78
N GLY A 243 -23.92 14.98 -18.18
CA GLY A 243 -24.73 16.15 -18.40
C GLY A 243 -24.65 16.68 -19.85
N VAL A 244 -23.44 16.77 -20.42
CA VAL A 244 -23.20 17.15 -21.82
C VAL A 244 -23.84 16.14 -22.77
N ALA A 245 -23.62 14.84 -22.53
CA ALA A 245 -24.21 13.79 -23.38
C ALA A 245 -25.76 13.85 -23.39
N LEU A 246 -26.36 14.02 -22.21
CA LEU A 246 -27.82 14.13 -22.08
C LEU A 246 -28.34 15.41 -22.71
N ALA A 247 -27.69 16.55 -22.52
CA ALA A 247 -28.03 17.82 -23.15
C ALA A 247 -27.93 17.73 -24.68
N SER A 248 -26.90 17.05 -25.21
CA SER A 248 -26.70 16.82 -26.63
C SER A 248 -27.84 15.94 -27.22
N TYR A 249 -28.23 14.88 -26.50
CA TYR A 249 -29.35 14.02 -26.88
C TYR A 249 -30.69 14.82 -26.96
N VAL A 250 -30.99 15.55 -25.90
CA VAL A 250 -32.21 16.38 -25.82
C VAL A 250 -32.21 17.46 -26.90
N GLY A 251 -31.05 18.12 -27.12
CA GLY A 251 -30.90 19.13 -28.17
C GLY A 251 -31.15 18.54 -29.58
N TYR A 252 -30.59 17.36 -29.85
CA TYR A 252 -30.79 16.67 -31.11
C TYR A 252 -32.27 16.35 -31.36
N ASP A 253 -32.96 15.77 -30.36
CA ASP A 253 -34.40 15.42 -30.50
C ASP A 253 -35.29 16.67 -30.70
N TRP A 254 -34.92 17.76 -30.03
CA TRP A 254 -35.63 19.01 -30.20
C TRP A 254 -35.45 19.63 -31.60
N PHE A 255 -34.20 19.71 -32.08
CA PHE A 255 -33.90 20.31 -33.37
C PHE A 255 -34.26 19.43 -34.58
N ALA A 256 -34.03 18.10 -34.48
CA ALA A 256 -34.21 17.18 -35.60
C ALA A 256 -35.64 16.58 -35.67
N LYS A 257 -36.28 16.39 -34.51
CA LYS A 257 -37.56 15.68 -34.42
C LYS A 257 -38.72 16.54 -33.88
N GLY A 258 -38.43 17.74 -33.35
CA GLY A 258 -39.45 18.61 -32.73
C GLY A 258 -39.98 18.07 -31.40
N ILE A 259 -39.24 17.13 -30.74
CA ILE A 259 -39.68 16.52 -29.48
C ILE A 259 -39.04 17.27 -28.32
N SER A 260 -39.83 17.76 -27.38
CA SER A 260 -39.32 18.38 -26.15
C SER A 260 -39.24 17.38 -24.98
N HIS A 261 -38.13 17.40 -24.26
CA HIS A 261 -37.87 16.56 -23.09
C HIS A 261 -37.61 17.42 -21.86
N GLU A 262 -38.61 18.08 -21.31
CA GLU A 262 -38.45 19.04 -20.20
C GLU A 262 -37.76 18.44 -18.99
N ALA A 263 -38.16 17.25 -18.53
CA ALA A 263 -37.56 16.57 -17.39
C ALA A 263 -36.11 16.21 -17.64
N LEU A 264 -35.73 15.70 -18.81
CA LEU A 264 -34.37 15.36 -19.17
C LEU A 264 -33.47 16.61 -19.28
N THR A 265 -34.04 17.73 -19.77
CA THR A 265 -33.34 19.02 -19.80
C THR A 265 -32.96 19.48 -18.39
N MET A 266 -33.89 19.37 -17.42
CA MET A 266 -33.63 19.70 -16.04
C MET A 266 -32.53 18.79 -15.45
N VAL A 267 -32.62 17.48 -15.71
CA VAL A 267 -31.61 16.51 -15.25
C VAL A 267 -30.22 16.82 -15.84
N ALA A 268 -30.16 17.12 -17.14
CA ALA A 268 -28.90 17.53 -17.77
C ALA A 268 -28.31 18.79 -17.12
N GLY A 269 -29.12 19.79 -16.84
CA GLY A 269 -28.71 21.01 -16.15
C GLY A 269 -28.17 20.74 -14.74
N VAL A 270 -28.86 19.90 -13.97
CA VAL A 270 -28.40 19.49 -12.61
C VAL A 270 -27.07 18.73 -12.66
N LEU A 271 -26.91 17.79 -13.61
CA LEU A 271 -25.66 17.05 -13.78
C LEU A 271 -24.50 17.98 -14.11
N LEU A 272 -24.71 18.95 -15.01
CA LEU A 272 -23.67 19.94 -15.37
C LEU A 272 -23.29 20.80 -14.16
N LEU A 273 -24.26 21.31 -13.43
CA LEU A 273 -24.02 22.12 -12.24
C LEU A 273 -23.26 21.33 -11.16
N LEU A 274 -23.68 20.09 -10.88
CA LEU A 274 -22.98 19.20 -9.93
C LEU A 274 -21.55 18.90 -10.40
N GLY A 275 -21.36 18.66 -11.70
CA GLY A 275 -20.04 18.45 -12.27
C GLY A 275 -19.10 19.61 -12.03
N VAL A 276 -19.53 20.83 -12.37
CA VAL A 276 -18.74 22.06 -12.13
C VAL A 276 -18.50 22.28 -10.64
N GLN A 277 -19.52 22.09 -9.81
CA GLN A 277 -19.42 22.30 -8.36
C GLN A 277 -18.40 21.35 -7.72
N LEU A 278 -18.40 20.07 -8.11
CA LEU A 278 -17.44 19.08 -7.61
C LEU A 278 -16.00 19.40 -8.04
N VAL A 279 -15.79 19.84 -9.29
CA VAL A 279 -14.46 20.28 -9.74
C VAL A 279 -13.99 21.49 -8.94
N MET A 280 -14.87 22.47 -8.69
CA MET A 280 -14.53 23.63 -7.85
C MET A 280 -14.17 23.22 -6.42
N PHE A 281 -14.92 22.30 -5.81
CA PHE A 281 -14.57 21.74 -4.50
C PHE A 281 -13.19 21.07 -4.53
N GLY A 282 -12.90 20.31 -5.59
CA GLY A 282 -11.59 19.69 -5.79
C GLY A 282 -10.46 20.73 -5.79
N VAL A 283 -10.61 21.80 -6.55
CA VAL A 283 -9.61 22.88 -6.61
C VAL A 283 -9.41 23.56 -5.24
N VAL A 284 -10.50 23.91 -4.55
CA VAL A 284 -10.41 24.55 -3.24
C VAL A 284 -9.76 23.63 -2.21
N ALA A 285 -10.15 22.36 -2.18
CA ALA A 285 -9.57 21.40 -1.26
C ALA A 285 -8.08 21.15 -1.55
N ASP A 286 -7.68 21.10 -2.82
CA ASP A 286 -6.28 20.95 -3.25
C ASP A 286 -5.41 22.13 -2.79
N ILE A 287 -5.92 23.36 -2.91
CA ILE A 287 -5.25 24.56 -2.38
C ILE A 287 -5.06 24.45 -0.86
N VAL A 288 -6.07 24.01 -0.12
CA VAL A 288 -5.99 23.83 1.34
C VAL A 288 -4.92 22.81 1.73
N VAL A 289 -4.89 21.65 1.05
CA VAL A 289 -3.90 20.60 1.29
C VAL A 289 -2.49 21.09 0.94
N SER A 290 -2.33 21.79 -0.18
CA SER A 290 -1.06 22.37 -0.61
C SER A 290 -0.52 23.39 0.42
N LEU A 291 -1.36 24.30 0.90
CA LEU A 291 -0.98 25.28 1.94
C LEU A 291 -0.59 24.59 3.26
N HIS A 292 -1.30 23.53 3.63
CA HIS A 292 -0.98 22.75 4.83
C HIS A 292 0.38 22.04 4.73
N ARG A 293 0.70 21.46 3.56
CA ARG A 293 2.02 20.88 3.29
C ARG A 293 3.15 21.92 3.39
N GLU A 294 2.95 23.08 2.79
CA GLU A 294 3.93 24.17 2.88
C GLU A 294 4.16 24.65 4.33
N GLN A 295 3.10 24.75 5.13
CA GLN A 295 3.22 25.09 6.54
C GLN A 295 4.01 24.06 7.34
N ARG A 296 3.77 22.74 7.13
CA ARG A 296 4.55 21.67 7.77
C ARG A 296 6.02 21.78 7.43
N GLN A 297 6.37 21.88 6.15
CA GLN A 297 7.77 22.01 5.72
C GLN A 297 8.48 23.23 6.34
N ARG A 298 7.76 24.32 6.59
CA ARG A 298 8.32 25.48 7.29
C ARG A 298 8.57 25.19 8.77
N ILE A 299 7.67 24.47 9.42
CA ILE A 299 7.81 24.10 10.85
C ILE A 299 8.99 23.14 11.01
N ASP A 300 9.12 22.15 10.14
CA ASP A 300 10.21 21.17 10.19
C ASP A 300 11.58 21.85 10.01
N ARG A 301 11.73 22.77 9.05
CA ARG A 301 12.95 23.57 8.89
C ARG A 301 13.28 24.47 10.10
N LEU A 302 12.29 24.89 10.89
CA LEU A 302 12.51 25.65 12.11
C LEU A 302 12.90 24.79 13.31
N ARG A 303 12.60 23.49 13.27
CA ARG A 303 13.01 22.53 14.30
C ARG A 303 14.44 22.02 14.10
N GLU A 304 14.94 22.05 12.87
CA GLU A 304 16.31 21.67 12.50
C GLU A 304 17.35 22.79 12.75
N GLN A 305 16.92 24.02 13.08
CA GLN A 305 17.75 25.18 13.47
C GLN A 305 17.86 25.31 14.99
#